data_e2b04b5c322f79c5d3463e37517b8a42
#
_entry.id   e2b04b5c322f79c5d3463e37517b8a42
#
_cell.length_a   1.000
_cell.length_b   1.000
_cell.length_c   1.000
_cell.angle_alpha   90.00
_cell.angle_beta   90.00
_cell.angle_gamma   90.00
#
_symmetry.space_group_name_H-M   'P 1'
#
loop_
_entity.id
_entity.type
_entity.pdbx_description
1 polymer ?
#
loop_
_entity_poly.entity_id
_entity_poly.type
_entity_poly.pdbx_seq_one_letter_code
_entity_poly.pdbx_strand_id
1 'polypeptide(L)'
;YGFTADGKIKHLSRAYRNDDGAEIDAYAATGLMDFGRDWQLKYSPMIFVAIEPEANARVTVTAESNRRSDYPEKVVAMNLATFNHVDFNHFSFRTNHKAQVKRLKLKVKKATFYRLVFKSVSASATATVLETDIQLRYAGNVK
;
A
#
# COMPACT_ATOMS: atom_id res chain seq x y z
N TYR A 1 -20.16 -4.89 16.94
CA TYR A 1 -20.39 -3.61 17.62
C TYR A 1 -19.21 -3.30 18.52
N GLY A 2 -18.81 -2.02 18.58
CA GLY A 2 -17.79 -1.51 19.49
C GLY A 2 -18.36 -0.39 20.35
N PHE A 3 -17.84 -0.23 21.56
CA PHE A 3 -18.20 0.86 22.46
C PHE A 3 -17.05 1.87 22.48
N THR A 4 -17.38 3.14 22.39
CA THR A 4 -16.42 4.23 22.51
C THR A 4 -16.38 4.76 23.94
N ALA A 5 -15.29 5.41 24.32
CA ALA A 5 -15.12 5.96 25.67
C ALA A 5 -16.17 7.05 26.02
N ASP A 6 -16.75 7.69 25.01
CA ASP A 6 -17.84 8.66 25.13
C ASP A 6 -19.24 8.03 25.19
N GLY A 7 -19.33 6.71 25.32
CA GLY A 7 -20.57 5.97 25.53
C GLY A 7 -21.40 5.69 24.25
N LYS A 8 -20.82 5.90 23.07
CA LYS A 8 -21.49 5.58 21.82
C LYS A 8 -21.29 4.12 21.41
N ILE A 9 -22.29 3.54 20.77
CA ILE A 9 -22.21 2.22 20.15
C ILE A 9 -21.91 2.40 18.66
N LYS A 10 -20.78 1.84 18.19
CA LYS A 10 -20.42 1.84 16.77
C LYS A 10 -20.64 0.47 16.16
N HIS A 11 -21.24 0.46 14.98
CA HIS A 11 -21.39 -0.74 14.16
C HIS A 11 -20.20 -0.88 13.21
N LEU A 12 -19.34 -1.85 13.47
CA LEU A 12 -18.22 -2.17 12.61
C LEU A 12 -18.73 -3.01 11.42
N SER A 13 -18.58 -2.49 10.22
CA SER A 13 -18.96 -3.16 8.98
C SER A 13 -17.98 -2.81 7.87
N ARG A 14 -17.75 -3.76 6.96
CA ARG A 14 -16.95 -3.52 5.74
C ARG A 14 -17.58 -2.52 4.77
N ALA A 15 -18.86 -2.20 4.95
CA ALA A 15 -19.56 -1.18 4.15
C ALA A 15 -19.11 0.24 4.53
N TYR A 16 -18.62 0.46 5.74
CA TYR A 16 -18.16 1.76 6.21
C TYR A 16 -16.66 1.90 6.03
N ARG A 17 -16.23 2.99 5.42
CA ARG A 17 -14.83 3.29 5.05
C ARG A 17 -14.22 4.41 5.89
N ASN A 18 -15.00 4.96 6.81
CA ASN A 18 -14.60 6.03 7.70
C ASN A 18 -15.17 5.82 9.10
N ASP A 19 -14.67 6.54 10.06
CA ASP A 19 -15.15 6.58 11.43
C ASP A 19 -15.95 7.87 11.66
N ASP A 20 -17.27 7.80 11.49
CA ASP A 20 -18.19 8.96 11.56
C ASP A 20 -17.76 10.14 10.66
N GLY A 21 -17.30 9.84 9.43
CA GLY A 21 -16.77 10.81 8.49
C GLY A 21 -15.27 11.13 8.68
N ALA A 22 -14.65 10.69 9.75
CA ALA A 22 -13.22 10.84 9.95
C ALA A 22 -12.43 9.78 9.16
N GLU A 23 -11.22 10.14 8.73
CA GLU A 23 -10.31 9.23 8.06
C GLU A 23 -9.85 8.12 9.00
N ILE A 24 -9.74 6.90 8.48
CA ILE A 24 -9.11 5.78 9.20
C ILE A 24 -7.67 5.67 8.69
N ASP A 25 -6.71 5.89 9.57
CA ASP A 25 -5.29 5.66 9.27
C ASP A 25 -5.00 4.15 9.31
N ALA A 26 -5.05 3.53 8.14
CA ALA A 26 -4.78 2.11 7.97
C ALA A 26 -3.32 1.88 7.61
N TYR A 27 -2.68 1.00 8.35
CA TYR A 27 -1.26 0.66 8.22
C TYR A 27 -1.07 -0.84 8.15
N ALA A 28 -0.28 -1.29 7.17
CA ALA A 28 0.19 -2.65 7.06
C ALA A 28 1.66 -2.68 6.65
N ALA A 29 2.45 -3.58 7.21
CA ALA A 29 3.84 -3.75 6.83
C ALA A 29 4.15 -5.22 6.62
N THR A 30 5.03 -5.53 5.66
CA THR A 30 5.61 -6.87 5.56
C THR A 30 6.57 -7.12 6.72
N GLY A 31 6.90 -8.37 6.99
CA GLY A 31 8.06 -8.70 7.80
C GLY A 31 9.35 -8.12 7.19
N LEU A 32 10.41 -8.05 7.98
CA LEU A 32 11.74 -7.74 7.47
C LEU A 32 12.22 -8.88 6.58
N MET A 33 12.55 -8.58 5.34
CA MET A 33 12.94 -9.55 4.33
C MET A 33 14.45 -9.45 4.07
N ASP A 34 15.15 -10.54 4.30
CA ASP A 34 16.57 -10.72 3.98
C ASP A 34 16.80 -11.42 2.64
N PHE A 35 15.73 -11.97 2.06
CA PHE A 35 15.74 -12.74 0.81
C PHE A 35 16.69 -13.92 0.81
N GLY A 36 16.89 -14.53 2.01
CA GLY A 36 17.77 -15.69 2.22
C GLY A 36 19.28 -15.41 2.11
N ARG A 37 19.69 -14.13 2.14
CA ARG A 37 21.09 -13.72 2.03
C ARG A 37 21.37 -12.48 2.87
N ASP A 38 21.37 -12.63 4.18
CA ASP A 38 21.56 -11.56 5.15
C ASP A 38 22.95 -10.89 5.07
N TRP A 39 23.98 -11.61 4.58
CA TRP A 39 25.36 -11.12 4.40
C TRP A 39 25.56 -10.32 3.10
N GLN A 40 24.60 -10.31 2.17
CA GLN A 40 24.73 -9.59 0.91
C GLN A 40 23.93 -8.29 0.90
N LEU A 41 24.56 -7.24 0.39
CA LEU A 41 23.87 -5.99 0.12
C LEU A 41 22.93 -6.15 -1.07
N LYS A 42 21.74 -5.59 -0.93
CA LYS A 42 20.68 -5.66 -1.93
C LYS A 42 20.38 -4.29 -2.49
N TYR A 43 20.00 -4.29 -3.74
CA TYR A 43 19.46 -3.15 -4.43
C TYR A 43 18.12 -3.54 -5.04
N SER A 44 17.06 -2.86 -4.63
CA SER A 44 15.73 -3.00 -5.22
C SER A 44 15.35 -1.72 -5.95
N PRO A 45 15.51 -1.69 -7.27
CA PRO A 45 15.18 -0.50 -8.07
C PRO A 45 13.68 -0.29 -8.16
N MET A 46 12.93 -1.37 -8.26
CA MET A 46 11.50 -1.36 -8.53
C MET A 46 10.77 -2.44 -7.73
N ILE A 47 9.52 -2.14 -7.43
CA ILE A 47 8.52 -3.12 -6.98
C ILE A 47 7.31 -3.05 -7.91
N PHE A 48 6.56 -4.12 -7.96
CA PHE A 48 5.30 -4.22 -8.68
C PHE A 48 4.23 -4.56 -7.67
N VAL A 49 3.19 -3.77 -7.63
CA VAL A 49 2.08 -3.95 -6.68
C VAL A 49 0.82 -4.21 -7.48
N ALA A 50 0.22 -5.37 -7.25
CA ALA A 50 -1.09 -5.71 -7.77
C ALA A 50 -2.15 -5.28 -6.78
N ILE A 51 -3.06 -4.43 -7.21
CA ILE A 51 -4.21 -4.03 -6.41
C ILE A 51 -5.52 -4.38 -7.12
N GLU A 52 -6.55 -4.63 -6.34
CA GLU A 52 -7.90 -4.79 -6.84
C GLU A 52 -8.47 -3.42 -7.21
N PRO A 53 -9.03 -3.25 -8.43
CA PRO A 53 -9.69 -2.02 -8.81
C PRO A 53 -11.00 -1.86 -8.04
N GLU A 54 -11.12 -0.76 -7.31
CA GLU A 54 -12.32 -0.34 -6.61
C GLU A 54 -12.75 1.06 -7.09
N ALA A 55 -13.92 1.53 -6.68
CA ALA A 55 -14.42 2.84 -7.09
C ALA A 55 -13.43 3.98 -6.79
N ASN A 56 -12.71 3.88 -5.68
CA ASN A 56 -11.65 4.81 -5.30
C ASN A 56 -10.55 4.04 -4.57
N ALA A 57 -9.76 3.24 -5.31
CA ALA A 57 -8.66 2.49 -4.72
C ALA A 57 -7.39 3.33 -4.67
N ARG A 58 -6.85 3.53 -3.45
CA ARG A 58 -5.62 4.29 -3.24
C ARG A 58 -4.83 3.73 -2.07
N VAL A 59 -3.55 3.47 -2.29
CA VAL A 59 -2.60 3.06 -1.25
C VAL A 59 -1.27 3.77 -1.45
N THR A 60 -0.67 4.21 -0.38
CA THR A 60 0.69 4.75 -0.35
C THR A 60 1.65 3.64 0.03
N VAL A 61 2.70 3.47 -0.75
CA VAL A 61 3.71 2.44 -0.54
C VAL A 61 5.07 3.10 -0.31
N THR A 62 5.74 2.70 0.73
CA THR A 62 7.11 3.08 1.03
C THR A 62 7.93 1.87 1.47
N ALA A 63 9.21 2.08 1.72
CA ALA A 63 10.10 1.04 2.25
C ALA A 63 10.78 1.53 3.51
N GLU A 64 11.15 0.60 4.37
CA GLU A 64 12.05 0.82 5.50
C GLU A 64 13.16 -0.24 5.46
N SER A 65 14.38 0.16 5.68
CA SER A 65 15.53 -0.75 5.67
C SER A 65 16.39 -0.54 6.91
N ASN A 66 17.35 -1.45 7.13
CA ASN A 66 18.34 -1.30 8.20
C ASN A 66 19.24 -0.06 8.07
N ARG A 67 19.22 0.62 6.94
CA ARG A 67 20.02 1.83 6.70
C ARG A 67 19.20 3.11 6.62
N ARG A 68 17.91 2.98 6.30
CA ARG A 68 17.07 4.13 6.03
C ARG A 68 15.60 3.78 6.23
N SER A 69 14.86 4.68 6.87
CA SER A 69 13.41 4.57 7.08
C SER A 69 12.59 5.59 6.27
N ASP A 70 13.24 6.59 5.68
CA ASP A 70 12.61 7.73 5.00
C ASP A 70 12.65 7.63 3.47
N TYR A 71 12.36 6.45 2.92
CA TYR A 71 12.21 6.31 1.47
C TYR A 71 10.99 7.09 0.97
N PRO A 72 11.10 7.68 -0.26
CA PRO A 72 9.98 8.42 -0.82
C PRO A 72 8.72 7.57 -0.94
N GLU A 73 7.62 8.08 -0.46
CA GLU A 73 6.32 7.46 -0.62
C GLU A 73 5.87 7.45 -2.09
N LYS A 74 5.24 6.37 -2.50
CA LYS A 74 4.70 6.19 -3.84
C LYS A 74 3.23 5.85 -3.75
N VAL A 75 2.41 6.64 -4.41
CA VAL A 75 0.96 6.42 -4.45
C VAL A 75 0.62 5.46 -5.57
N VAL A 76 -0.14 4.44 -5.24
CA VAL A 76 -0.82 3.55 -6.18
C VAL A 76 -2.31 3.88 -6.11
N ALA A 77 -2.88 4.29 -7.22
CA ALA A 77 -4.30 4.57 -7.31
C ALA A 77 -4.89 3.86 -8.53
N MET A 78 -6.06 3.27 -8.34
CA MET A 78 -6.85 2.66 -9.40
C MET A 78 -8.32 2.92 -9.14
N ASN A 79 -8.95 3.66 -10.04
CA ASN A 79 -10.35 3.99 -9.94
C ASN A 79 -11.13 3.17 -10.98
N LEU A 80 -12.24 2.61 -10.53
CA LEU A 80 -13.19 1.90 -11.37
C LEU A 80 -14.43 2.77 -11.58
N ALA A 81 -14.90 2.84 -12.83
CA ALA A 81 -16.18 3.50 -13.09
C ALA A 81 -17.32 2.64 -12.54
N THR A 82 -18.01 3.13 -11.53
CA THR A 82 -19.24 2.54 -11.03
C THR A 82 -20.34 3.60 -11.04
N PHE A 83 -21.50 3.26 -11.57
CA PHE A 83 -22.62 4.22 -11.64
C PHE A 83 -23.12 4.68 -10.26
N ASN A 84 -22.86 3.91 -9.22
CA ASN A 84 -23.25 4.23 -7.84
C ASN A 84 -22.26 5.18 -7.12
N HIS A 85 -21.07 5.41 -7.68
CA HIS A 85 -20.03 6.26 -7.09
C HIS A 85 -19.29 7.02 -8.20
N VAL A 86 -19.99 7.99 -8.79
CA VAL A 86 -19.37 8.89 -9.76
C VAL A 86 -18.78 10.08 -9.01
N ASP A 87 -17.48 10.02 -8.74
CA ASP A 87 -16.71 11.18 -8.30
C ASP A 87 -16.07 11.83 -9.52
N PHE A 88 -16.57 12.97 -9.92
CA PHE A 88 -16.08 13.68 -11.10
C PHE A 88 -14.62 14.14 -10.98
N ASN A 89 -14.09 14.28 -9.77
CA ASN A 89 -12.68 14.61 -9.55
C ASN A 89 -11.74 13.41 -9.76
N HIS A 90 -12.26 12.18 -9.64
CA HIS A 90 -11.51 10.94 -9.76
C HIS A 90 -12.16 9.97 -10.78
N PHE A 91 -12.89 10.51 -11.74
CA PHE A 91 -13.63 9.72 -12.71
C PHE A 91 -12.70 8.95 -13.65
N SER A 92 -13.00 7.69 -13.87
CA SER A 92 -12.34 6.83 -14.84
C SER A 92 -13.37 6.02 -15.62
N PHE A 93 -13.28 5.97 -16.94
CA PHE A 93 -14.10 5.09 -17.78
C PHE A 93 -13.72 3.62 -17.69
N ARG A 94 -12.84 3.26 -16.75
CA ARG A 94 -12.39 1.89 -16.61
C ARG A 94 -13.46 1.01 -15.99
N THR A 95 -13.87 -0.04 -16.72
CA THR A 95 -14.85 -1.05 -16.30
C THR A 95 -14.22 -2.41 -16.00
N ASN A 96 -12.90 -2.56 -16.18
CA ASN A 96 -12.22 -3.84 -16.00
C ASN A 96 -11.93 -4.08 -14.51
N HIS A 97 -12.59 -5.08 -13.93
CA HIS A 97 -12.43 -5.53 -12.54
C HIS A 97 -11.19 -6.40 -12.30
N LYS A 98 -10.42 -6.75 -13.34
CA LYS A 98 -9.22 -7.56 -13.14
C LYS A 98 -8.15 -6.78 -12.40
N ALA A 99 -7.47 -7.46 -11.48
CA ALA A 99 -6.32 -6.93 -10.77
C ALA A 99 -5.30 -6.30 -11.72
N GLN A 100 -4.74 -5.19 -11.32
CA GLN A 100 -3.76 -4.46 -12.13
C GLN A 100 -2.46 -4.28 -11.38
N VAL A 101 -1.38 -4.51 -12.11
CA VAL A 101 -0.03 -4.36 -11.59
C VAL A 101 0.49 -2.95 -11.86
N LYS A 102 0.91 -2.26 -10.82
CA LYS A 102 1.58 -0.95 -10.90
C LYS A 102 3.05 -1.08 -10.55
N ARG A 103 3.89 -0.51 -11.39
CA ARG A 103 5.33 -0.46 -11.20
C ARG A 103 5.73 0.79 -10.42
N LEU A 104 6.43 0.61 -9.30
CA LEU A 104 6.89 1.68 -8.42
C LEU A 104 8.42 1.69 -8.32
N LYS A 105 9.02 2.86 -8.43
CA LYS A 105 10.47 3.05 -8.28
C LYS A 105 10.77 3.49 -6.84
N LEU A 106 11.07 2.56 -5.94
CA LEU A 106 11.45 2.84 -4.55
C LEU A 106 12.94 3.09 -4.38
N LYS A 107 13.78 2.48 -5.21
CA LYS A 107 15.26 2.64 -5.21
C LYS A 107 15.92 2.34 -3.86
N VAL A 108 15.52 1.24 -3.21
CA VAL A 108 16.20 0.77 -1.99
C VAL A 108 17.62 0.36 -2.35
N LYS A 109 18.63 0.94 -1.69
CA LYS A 109 20.04 0.74 -2.00
C LYS A 109 20.83 0.27 -0.80
N LYS A 110 21.76 -0.66 -1.03
CA LYS A 110 22.74 -1.15 -0.04
C LYS A 110 22.11 -1.62 1.27
N ALA A 111 20.90 -2.17 1.22
CA ALA A 111 20.23 -2.74 2.38
C ALA A 111 20.54 -4.23 2.51
N THR A 112 20.71 -4.74 3.71
CA THR A 112 20.78 -6.19 3.97
C THR A 112 19.40 -6.78 4.14
N PHE A 113 18.51 -6.03 4.76
CA PHE A 113 17.09 -6.34 4.84
C PHE A 113 16.25 -5.06 4.74
N TYR A 114 15.03 -5.21 4.28
CA TYR A 114 14.03 -4.15 4.27
C TYR A 114 12.61 -4.72 4.32
N ARG A 115 11.67 -3.88 4.62
CA ARG A 115 10.24 -4.17 4.57
C ARG A 115 9.50 -3.15 3.73
N LEU A 116 8.37 -3.53 3.22
CA LEU A 116 7.43 -2.64 2.56
C LEU A 116 6.35 -2.23 3.54
N VAL A 117 5.97 -0.97 3.46
CA VAL A 117 4.94 -0.36 4.29
C VAL A 117 3.86 0.17 3.37
N PHE A 118 2.63 -0.22 3.67
CA PHE A 118 1.42 0.20 2.98
C PHE A 118 0.61 1.06 3.92
N LYS A 119 0.20 2.25 3.47
CA LYS A 119 -0.64 3.17 4.24
C LYS A 119 -1.82 3.59 3.40
N SER A 120 -2.97 3.66 4.02
CA SER A 120 -4.15 4.27 3.44
C SER A 120 -4.73 5.23 4.47
N VAL A 121 -4.72 6.52 4.13
CA VAL A 121 -5.30 7.59 4.94
C VAL A 121 -6.34 8.26 4.06
N SER A 122 -7.58 7.87 4.22
CA SER A 122 -8.69 8.45 3.45
C SER A 122 -10.05 8.04 4.01
N ALA A 123 -10.95 8.99 4.08
CA ALA A 123 -12.34 8.75 4.47
C ALA A 123 -13.17 8.02 3.38
N SER A 124 -12.70 8.02 2.12
CA SER A 124 -13.46 7.51 0.96
C SER A 124 -12.73 6.46 0.13
N ALA A 125 -11.41 6.36 0.25
CA ALA A 125 -10.61 5.40 -0.51
C ALA A 125 -10.44 4.10 0.26
N THR A 126 -10.40 3.00 -0.48
CA THR A 126 -10.00 1.67 0.02
C THR A 126 -8.86 1.15 -0.82
N ALA A 127 -8.18 0.12 -0.36
CA ALA A 127 -7.22 -0.58 -1.18
C ALA A 127 -7.10 -2.04 -0.73
N THR A 128 -7.26 -2.95 -1.68
CA THR A 128 -6.95 -4.36 -1.51
C THR A 128 -5.68 -4.66 -2.28
N VAL A 129 -4.57 -4.85 -1.56
CA VAL A 129 -3.30 -5.29 -2.15
C VAL A 129 -3.32 -6.80 -2.26
N LEU A 130 -3.21 -7.31 -3.49
CA LEU A 130 -3.30 -8.74 -3.78
C LEU A 130 -1.91 -9.38 -3.79
N GLU A 131 -0.95 -8.72 -4.41
CA GLU A 131 0.39 -9.27 -4.62
C GLU A 131 1.43 -8.15 -4.69
N THR A 132 2.64 -8.48 -4.32
CA THR A 132 3.77 -7.55 -4.44
C THR A 132 5.01 -8.31 -4.90
N ASP A 133 5.48 -8.01 -6.10
CA ASP A 133 6.72 -8.52 -6.65
C ASP A 133 7.86 -7.53 -6.41
N ILE A 134 9.02 -8.05 -6.07
CA ILE A 134 10.19 -7.24 -5.76
C ILE A 134 11.32 -7.59 -6.72
N GLN A 135 11.75 -6.61 -7.51
CA GLN A 135 12.95 -6.77 -8.31
C GLN A 135 14.19 -6.58 -7.45
N LEU A 136 15.02 -7.61 -7.35
CA LEU A 136 16.25 -7.61 -6.56
C LEU A 136 17.49 -7.71 -7.44
N ARG A 137 18.54 -7.01 -7.02
CA ARG A 137 19.92 -7.20 -7.48
C ARG A 137 20.81 -7.32 -6.25
N TYR A 138 21.66 -8.31 -6.24
CA TYR A 138 22.65 -8.48 -5.21
C TYR A 138 23.90 -7.66 -5.56
N ALA A 139 24.40 -6.93 -4.59
CA ALA A 139 25.66 -6.21 -4.64
C ALA A 139 26.69 -6.92 -3.75
N GLY A 140 27.86 -6.33 -3.53
CA GLY A 140 28.91 -6.92 -2.69
C GLY A 140 28.46 -7.29 -1.28
N ASN A 141 29.32 -8.03 -0.60
CA ASN A 141 29.06 -8.47 0.78
C ASN A 141 29.13 -7.31 1.77
N VAL A 142 28.49 -7.49 2.91
CA VAL A 142 28.67 -6.62 4.07
C VAL A 142 30.10 -6.84 4.58
N LYS A 143 30.88 -5.77 4.71
CA LYS A 143 32.20 -5.79 5.34
C LYS A 143 32.08 -5.65 6.85
#